data_356781b36b9d1c6a5050eeab08e4d9ca
#
_entry.id   356781b36b9d1c6a5050eeab08e4d9ca
#
_cell.length_a   1.000
_cell.length_b   1.000
_cell.length_c   1.000
_cell.angle_alpha   90.00
_cell.angle_beta   90.00
_cell.angle_gamma   90.00
#
_symmetry.space_group_name_H-M   'P 1'
#
loop_
_entity.id
_entity.type
_entity.pdbx_description
1 polymer ?
#
loop_
_entity_poly.entity_id
_entity_poly.type
_entity_poly.pdbx_seq_one_letter_code
_entity_poly.pdbx_strand_id
1 'polypeptide(L)'
;AREIGLELIITDHHNFADRLPAADVLVHPRLPGSEYPFGDLCGAGVAFKLAWAVATRSCGAKQVTPRLREMLLQCVGLAAVGTIADVVPLLDENRVYVKYGLKCLREKGGPGVTRLLKLAKLSDKSSLNSEDIAFRFAPRLNAAGRLGQAGCGIELLTTSDTERATTLANYLHELNGQRETEERSIQLAATKQVKETCDPDADPALVLA
;
A
#
# COMPACT_ATOMS: atom_id res chain seq x y z
N ALA A 1 -17.23 -17.27 10.84
CA ALA A 1 -17.39 -16.27 11.90
C ALA A 1 -18.68 -16.51 12.67
N ARG A 2 -19.85 -16.47 12.04
CA ARG A 2 -21.18 -16.63 12.72
C ARG A 2 -21.32 -17.94 13.46
N GLU A 3 -20.83 -19.05 12.91
CA GLU A 3 -20.88 -20.37 13.56
C GLU A 3 -20.13 -20.42 14.90
N ILE A 4 -19.18 -19.56 15.11
CA ILE A 4 -18.40 -19.42 16.34
C ILE A 4 -18.76 -18.15 17.14
N GLY A 5 -19.90 -17.51 16.82
CA GLY A 5 -20.44 -16.38 17.55
C GLY A 5 -19.69 -15.05 17.32
N LEU A 6 -18.94 -14.90 16.21
CA LEU A 6 -18.26 -13.66 15.88
C LEU A 6 -19.04 -12.82 14.86
N GLU A 7 -19.14 -11.52 15.12
CA GLU A 7 -19.55 -10.55 14.14
C GLU A 7 -18.41 -10.27 13.16
N LEU A 8 -18.72 -10.13 11.87
CA LEU A 8 -17.77 -9.96 10.79
C LEU A 8 -17.95 -8.61 10.13
N ILE A 9 -16.89 -7.79 10.14
CA ILE A 9 -16.78 -6.56 9.36
C ILE A 9 -15.80 -6.82 8.22
N ILE A 10 -16.22 -6.60 6.97
CA ILE A 10 -15.36 -6.70 5.80
C ILE A 10 -15.12 -5.30 5.25
N THR A 11 -13.84 -4.97 5.05
CA THR A 11 -13.42 -3.73 4.35
C THR A 11 -12.75 -4.12 3.05
N ASP A 12 -13.18 -3.55 1.93
CA ASP A 12 -12.61 -3.83 0.61
C ASP A 12 -12.81 -2.65 -0.34
N HIS A 13 -12.15 -2.69 -1.51
CA HIS A 13 -12.26 -1.72 -2.58
C HIS A 13 -12.31 -2.36 -3.98
N HIS A 14 -12.10 -3.67 -4.08
CA HIS A 14 -12.12 -4.41 -5.35
C HIS A 14 -13.52 -4.44 -5.98
N ASN A 15 -13.61 -4.81 -7.23
CA ASN A 15 -14.91 -5.01 -7.88
C ASN A 15 -15.66 -6.16 -7.20
N PHE A 16 -16.98 -5.98 -7.06
CA PHE A 16 -17.82 -7.04 -6.52
C PHE A 16 -17.91 -8.21 -7.49
N ALA A 17 -17.96 -9.42 -6.93
CA ALA A 17 -18.47 -10.59 -7.62
C ALA A 17 -20.01 -10.52 -7.72
N ASP A 18 -20.63 -11.53 -8.36
CA ASP A 18 -22.09 -11.60 -8.55
C ASP A 18 -22.89 -11.52 -7.22
N ARG A 19 -22.26 -11.91 -6.12
CA ARG A 19 -22.86 -11.87 -4.78
C ARG A 19 -21.94 -11.15 -3.80
N LEU A 20 -22.55 -10.30 -2.97
CA LEU A 20 -21.84 -9.70 -1.85
C LEU A 20 -21.49 -10.76 -0.80
N PRO A 21 -20.33 -10.65 -0.14
CA PRO A 21 -19.97 -11.56 0.94
C PRO A 21 -20.93 -11.42 2.12
N ALA A 22 -21.21 -12.54 2.78
CA ALA A 22 -22.06 -12.57 3.98
C ALA A 22 -21.27 -12.03 5.18
N ALA A 23 -21.47 -10.76 5.50
CA ALA A 23 -20.87 -10.09 6.66
C ALA A 23 -21.95 -9.32 7.42
N ASP A 24 -21.65 -8.98 8.68
CA ASP A 24 -22.56 -8.13 9.48
C ASP A 24 -22.44 -6.66 9.05
N VAL A 25 -21.26 -6.25 8.63
CA VAL A 25 -21.01 -4.92 8.05
C VAL A 25 -20.05 -5.04 6.87
N LEU A 26 -20.40 -4.35 5.76
CA LEU A 26 -19.52 -4.15 4.61
C LEU A 26 -19.12 -2.66 4.55
N VAL A 27 -17.82 -2.39 4.50
CA VAL A 27 -17.28 -1.06 4.32
C VAL A 27 -16.57 -1.00 2.97
N HIS A 28 -17.18 -0.35 1.99
CA HIS A 28 -16.69 -0.34 0.62
C HIS A 28 -17.08 0.95 -0.08
N PRO A 29 -16.17 1.63 -0.82
CA PRO A 29 -16.46 2.94 -1.43
C PRO A 29 -17.52 2.89 -2.53
N ARG A 30 -17.74 1.72 -3.15
CA ARG A 30 -18.74 1.48 -4.20
C ARG A 30 -19.85 0.55 -3.75
N LEU A 31 -20.12 0.48 -2.45
CA LEU A 31 -21.19 -0.41 -1.95
C LEU A 31 -22.51 -0.06 -2.62
N PRO A 32 -23.23 -1.03 -3.21
CA PRO A 32 -24.56 -0.79 -3.81
C PRO A 32 -25.50 -0.11 -2.82
N GLY A 33 -26.16 0.96 -3.25
CA GLY A 33 -27.03 1.78 -2.41
C GLY A 33 -26.32 2.78 -1.48
N SER A 34 -25.00 2.87 -1.53
CA SER A 34 -24.24 3.89 -0.81
C SER A 34 -24.29 5.24 -1.53
N GLU A 35 -24.43 6.32 -0.77
CA GLU A 35 -24.32 7.70 -1.26
C GLU A 35 -22.89 8.24 -1.18
N TYR A 36 -21.90 7.38 -0.90
CA TYR A 36 -20.51 7.82 -0.81
C TYR A 36 -20.00 8.28 -2.19
N PRO A 37 -19.50 9.54 -2.31
CA PRO A 37 -19.33 10.18 -3.62
C PRO A 37 -18.06 9.75 -4.36
N PHE A 38 -17.08 9.10 -3.69
CA PHE A 38 -15.78 8.80 -4.28
C PHE A 38 -15.44 7.30 -4.24
N GLY A 39 -15.61 6.64 -5.39
CA GLY A 39 -15.48 5.18 -5.52
C GLY A 39 -14.04 4.64 -5.63
N ASP A 40 -13.03 5.49 -5.86
CA ASP A 40 -11.68 5.08 -6.26
C ASP A 40 -10.66 5.02 -5.10
N LEU A 41 -11.15 4.82 -3.88
CA LEU A 41 -10.24 4.55 -2.75
C LEU A 41 -9.58 3.18 -2.90
N CYS A 42 -8.28 3.09 -2.60
CA CYS A 42 -7.60 1.81 -2.37
C CYS A 42 -7.95 1.24 -0.99
N GLY A 43 -7.61 -0.03 -0.74
CA GLY A 43 -7.85 -0.68 0.56
C GLY A 43 -7.26 0.06 1.75
N ALA A 44 -6.04 0.62 1.62
CA ALA A 44 -5.42 1.44 2.66
C ALA A 44 -6.18 2.76 2.91
N GLY A 45 -6.75 3.37 1.86
CA GLY A 45 -7.61 4.55 1.96
C GLY A 45 -8.91 4.25 2.71
N VAL A 46 -9.55 3.11 2.40
CA VAL A 46 -10.75 2.62 3.13
C VAL A 46 -10.44 2.39 4.60
N ALA A 47 -9.34 1.69 4.90
CA ALA A 47 -8.89 1.44 6.26
C ALA A 47 -8.61 2.74 7.04
N PHE A 48 -7.98 3.73 6.40
CA PHE A 48 -7.75 5.03 7.00
C PHE A 48 -9.05 5.76 7.33
N LYS A 49 -10.03 5.76 6.41
CA LYS A 49 -11.35 6.37 6.67
C LYS A 49 -12.08 5.70 7.82
N LEU A 50 -12.03 4.38 7.88
CA LEU A 50 -12.61 3.63 9.01
C LEU A 50 -11.93 4.00 10.32
N ALA A 51 -10.59 4.03 10.35
CA ALA A 51 -9.84 4.44 11.55
C ALA A 51 -10.19 5.87 11.98
N TRP A 52 -10.33 6.79 11.05
CA TRP A 52 -10.75 8.17 11.33
C TRP A 52 -12.17 8.22 11.90
N ALA A 53 -13.11 7.51 11.28
CA ALA A 53 -14.50 7.46 11.76
C ALA A 53 -14.59 6.89 13.18
N VAL A 54 -13.88 5.78 13.47
CA VAL A 54 -13.80 5.17 14.79
C VAL A 54 -13.19 6.13 15.81
N ALA A 55 -12.07 6.78 15.47
CA ALA A 55 -11.42 7.75 16.36
C ALA A 55 -12.34 8.95 16.68
N THR A 56 -13.02 9.49 15.70
CA THR A 56 -13.97 10.61 15.87
C THR A 56 -15.15 10.19 16.75
N ARG A 57 -15.72 9.02 16.49
CA ARG A 57 -16.85 8.52 17.26
C ARG A 57 -16.48 8.19 18.72
N SER A 58 -15.30 7.62 18.95
CA SER A 58 -14.82 7.30 20.30
C SER A 58 -14.59 8.53 21.17
N CYS A 59 -14.28 9.69 20.56
CA CYS A 59 -14.11 10.93 21.27
C CYS A 59 -15.44 11.63 21.68
N GLY A 60 -16.56 11.24 21.07
CA GLY A 60 -17.86 11.89 21.28
C GLY A 60 -17.87 13.40 20.93
N ALA A 61 -16.87 13.88 20.21
CA ALA A 61 -16.64 15.29 19.91
C ALA A 61 -16.32 15.51 18.43
N LYS A 62 -16.43 16.78 17.97
CA LYS A 62 -16.06 17.18 16.61
C LYS A 62 -14.55 17.04 16.32
N GLN A 63 -13.73 16.97 17.35
CA GLN A 63 -12.26 16.88 17.22
C GLN A 63 -11.74 15.67 18.00
N VAL A 64 -10.81 14.94 17.39
CA VAL A 64 -10.11 13.84 18.03
C VAL A 64 -9.07 14.35 19.02
N THR A 65 -8.74 13.53 20.03
CA THR A 65 -7.68 13.86 21.00
C THR A 65 -6.32 14.04 20.30
N PRO A 66 -5.36 14.78 20.89
CA PRO A 66 -4.03 14.95 20.30
C PRO A 66 -3.33 13.61 20.01
N ARG A 67 -3.49 12.60 20.88
CA ARG A 67 -2.92 11.26 20.69
C ARG A 67 -3.51 10.54 19.44
N LEU A 68 -4.83 10.57 19.31
CA LEU A 68 -5.50 9.97 18.14
C LEU A 68 -5.19 10.75 16.85
N ARG A 69 -5.06 12.08 16.96
CA ARG A 69 -4.64 12.90 15.82
C ARG A 69 -3.24 12.51 15.34
N GLU A 70 -2.29 12.31 16.24
CA GLU A 70 -0.93 11.89 15.87
C GLU A 70 -0.93 10.51 15.18
N MET A 71 -1.68 9.56 15.73
CA MET A 71 -1.88 8.25 15.08
C MET A 71 -2.48 8.38 13.66
N LEU A 72 -3.54 9.19 13.50
CA LEU A 72 -4.16 9.40 12.18
C LEU A 72 -3.22 10.08 11.19
N LEU A 73 -2.31 10.95 11.64
CA LEU A 73 -1.29 11.55 10.79
C LEU A 73 -0.24 10.52 10.31
N GLN A 74 0.07 9.50 11.12
CA GLN A 74 0.87 8.36 10.67
C GLN A 74 0.08 7.50 9.69
N CYS A 75 -1.17 7.19 10.00
CA CYS A 75 -2.05 6.39 9.13
C CYS A 75 -2.25 7.02 7.75
N VAL A 76 -2.42 8.34 7.64
CA VAL A 76 -2.56 9.00 6.32
C VAL A 76 -1.28 8.88 5.49
N GLY A 77 -0.11 8.82 6.13
CA GLY A 77 1.16 8.52 5.45
C GLY A 77 1.16 7.13 4.82
N LEU A 78 0.69 6.13 5.56
CA LEU A 78 0.55 4.76 5.04
C LEU A 78 -0.56 4.65 3.98
N ALA A 79 -1.67 5.37 4.15
CA ALA A 79 -2.73 5.45 3.14
C ALA A 79 -2.21 6.03 1.82
N ALA A 80 -1.35 7.06 1.87
CA ALA A 80 -0.71 7.61 0.68
C ALA A 80 0.18 6.58 -0.03
N VAL A 81 0.96 5.79 0.72
CA VAL A 81 1.77 4.70 0.15
C VAL A 81 0.88 3.68 -0.54
N GLY A 82 -0.19 3.21 0.12
CA GLY A 82 -1.13 2.25 -0.46
C GLY A 82 -1.83 2.80 -1.69
N THR A 83 -2.30 4.05 -1.66
CA THR A 83 -2.95 4.72 -2.79
C THR A 83 -2.05 4.77 -4.03
N ILE A 84 -0.76 5.07 -3.84
CA ILE A 84 0.21 5.11 -4.94
C ILE A 84 0.56 3.71 -5.43
N ALA A 85 0.79 2.77 -4.50
CA ALA A 85 1.22 1.42 -4.83
C ALA A 85 0.14 0.59 -5.52
N ASP A 86 -1.14 0.89 -5.23
CA ASP A 86 -2.31 0.25 -5.83
C ASP A 86 -2.72 0.83 -7.19
N VAL A 87 -2.03 1.91 -7.61
CA VAL A 87 -2.21 2.56 -8.93
C VAL A 87 -3.63 3.09 -9.15
N VAL A 88 -4.36 3.41 -8.08
CA VAL A 88 -5.68 4.06 -8.20
C VAL A 88 -5.54 5.52 -8.65
N PRO A 89 -6.58 6.12 -9.29
CA PRO A 89 -6.53 7.51 -9.75
C PRO A 89 -6.18 8.49 -8.63
N LEU A 90 -5.16 9.34 -8.85
CA LEU A 90 -4.72 10.36 -7.89
C LEU A 90 -5.58 11.63 -8.00
N LEU A 91 -6.89 11.46 -7.93
CA LEU A 91 -7.90 12.52 -8.02
C LEU A 91 -8.61 12.67 -6.66
N ASP A 92 -9.36 13.74 -6.49
CA ASP A 92 -10.22 14.01 -5.33
C ASP A 92 -9.59 13.62 -3.98
N GLU A 93 -10.20 12.71 -3.22
CA GLU A 93 -9.70 12.29 -1.90
C GLU A 93 -8.32 11.64 -1.98
N ASN A 94 -8.05 10.82 -3.02
CA ASN A 94 -6.75 10.21 -3.20
C ASN A 94 -5.64 11.26 -3.38
N ARG A 95 -5.92 12.34 -4.10
CA ARG A 95 -4.99 13.46 -4.25
C ARG A 95 -4.68 14.13 -2.90
N VAL A 96 -5.69 14.26 -2.05
CA VAL A 96 -5.53 14.81 -0.70
C VAL A 96 -4.64 13.88 0.14
N TYR A 97 -4.93 12.58 0.12
CA TYR A 97 -4.12 11.59 0.85
C TYR A 97 -2.67 11.60 0.40
N VAL A 98 -2.41 11.61 -0.91
CA VAL A 98 -1.04 11.64 -1.43
C VAL A 98 -0.35 12.92 -1.05
N LYS A 99 -0.97 14.08 -1.28
CA LYS A 99 -0.37 15.40 -1.02
C LYS A 99 0.04 15.57 0.45
N TYR A 100 -0.85 15.27 1.38
CA TYR A 100 -0.59 15.45 2.81
C TYR A 100 0.07 14.23 3.44
N GLY A 101 -0.26 13.04 2.97
CA GLY A 101 0.27 11.79 3.48
C GLY A 101 1.77 11.63 3.22
N LEU A 102 2.28 12.03 2.05
CA LEU A 102 3.73 11.98 1.78
C LEU A 102 4.53 12.87 2.73
N LYS A 103 3.98 14.04 3.07
CA LYS A 103 4.58 14.90 4.11
C LYS A 103 4.56 14.21 5.47
N CYS A 104 3.41 13.65 5.87
CA CYS A 104 3.28 12.92 7.13
C CYS A 104 4.15 11.66 7.17
N LEU A 105 4.25 10.90 6.09
CA LEU A 105 5.12 9.73 5.97
C LEU A 105 6.57 10.07 6.32
N ARG A 106 7.05 11.20 5.82
CA ARG A 106 8.42 11.65 6.05
C ARG A 106 8.63 12.21 7.47
N GLU A 107 7.70 13.03 7.97
CA GLU A 107 7.85 13.77 9.23
C GLU A 107 7.44 12.96 10.47
N LYS A 108 6.53 12.00 10.29
CA LYS A 108 5.86 11.26 11.36
C LYS A 108 5.91 9.74 11.21
N GLY A 109 6.54 9.26 10.15
CA GLY A 109 6.76 7.82 9.95
C GLY A 109 7.57 7.21 11.09
N GLY A 110 7.15 6.03 11.55
CA GLY A 110 7.86 5.30 12.60
C GLY A 110 9.27 4.82 12.17
N PRO A 111 9.98 4.11 13.05
CA PRO A 111 11.34 3.63 12.79
C PRO A 111 11.46 2.84 11.49
N GLY A 112 10.48 2.00 11.17
CA GLY A 112 10.46 1.19 9.94
C GLY A 112 10.37 2.02 8.68
N VAL A 113 9.47 3.02 8.65
CA VAL A 113 9.35 3.95 7.53
C VAL A 113 10.65 4.74 7.34
N THR A 114 11.21 5.27 8.41
CA THR A 114 12.47 6.02 8.39
C THR A 114 13.60 5.16 7.82
N ARG A 115 13.69 3.90 8.22
CA ARG A 115 14.72 2.99 7.74
C ARG A 115 14.53 2.63 6.26
N LEU A 116 13.29 2.38 5.82
CA LEU A 116 13.01 2.13 4.40
C LEU A 116 13.31 3.35 3.53
N LEU A 117 12.96 4.56 3.96
CA LEU A 117 13.31 5.79 3.24
C LEU A 117 14.83 5.92 3.07
N LYS A 118 15.62 5.58 4.10
CA LYS A 118 17.08 5.56 4.03
C LYS A 118 17.60 4.55 3.01
N LEU A 119 17.13 3.31 3.06
CA LEU A 119 17.51 2.25 2.12
C LEU A 119 17.06 2.55 0.68
N ALA A 120 15.95 3.23 0.51
CA ALA A 120 15.47 3.72 -0.77
C ALA A 120 16.24 4.97 -1.29
N LYS A 121 17.21 5.50 -0.50
CA LYS A 121 17.96 6.74 -0.79
C LYS A 121 17.02 7.95 -0.98
N LEU A 122 16.00 8.06 -0.11
CA LEU A 122 14.99 9.12 -0.13
C LEU A 122 15.10 10.08 1.06
N SER A 123 15.98 9.79 2.03
CA SER A 123 16.13 10.58 3.27
C SER A 123 16.54 12.04 3.03
N ASP A 124 17.38 12.27 2.02
CA ASP A 124 17.97 13.59 1.75
C ASP A 124 17.09 14.48 0.84
N LYS A 125 15.98 13.92 0.34
CA LYS A 125 15.04 14.69 -0.46
C LYS A 125 14.27 15.70 0.40
N SER A 126 14.11 16.92 -0.09
CA SER A 126 13.30 17.96 0.57
C SER A 126 11.81 17.61 0.59
N SER A 127 11.33 16.90 -0.43
CA SER A 127 9.95 16.40 -0.54
C SER A 127 9.91 15.07 -1.28
N LEU A 128 8.97 14.21 -0.91
CA LEU A 128 8.66 12.96 -1.62
C LEU A 128 7.60 13.22 -2.68
N ASN A 129 7.66 12.46 -3.78
CA ASN A 129 6.64 12.44 -4.81
C ASN A 129 6.10 11.01 -5.04
N SER A 130 5.10 10.85 -5.90
CA SER A 130 4.49 9.55 -6.19
C SER A 130 5.47 8.55 -6.82
N GLU A 131 6.38 9.00 -7.67
CA GLU A 131 7.41 8.15 -8.28
C GLU A 131 8.39 7.57 -7.26
N ASP A 132 8.78 8.38 -6.27
CA ASP A 132 9.64 7.90 -5.17
C ASP A 132 8.99 6.73 -4.42
N ILE A 133 7.69 6.82 -4.22
CA ILE A 133 6.94 5.75 -3.55
C ILE A 133 6.76 4.56 -4.49
N ALA A 134 6.24 4.79 -5.71
CA ALA A 134 5.91 3.72 -6.64
C ALA A 134 7.13 2.87 -7.03
N PHE A 135 8.28 3.51 -7.28
CA PHE A 135 9.45 2.82 -7.83
C PHE A 135 10.57 2.55 -6.83
N ARG A 136 10.56 3.21 -5.66
CA ARG A 136 11.68 3.08 -4.71
C ARG A 136 11.25 2.62 -3.32
N PHE A 137 10.10 3.02 -2.80
CA PHE A 137 9.64 2.66 -1.46
C PHE A 137 8.74 1.40 -1.48
N ALA A 138 7.63 1.45 -2.21
CA ALA A 138 6.62 0.39 -2.25
C ALA A 138 7.15 -0.98 -2.75
N PRO A 139 8.07 -1.07 -3.74
CA PRO A 139 8.59 -2.36 -4.18
C PRO A 139 9.23 -3.19 -3.07
N ARG A 140 9.85 -2.55 -2.07
CA ARG A 140 10.45 -3.23 -0.91
C ARG A 140 9.39 -3.87 -0.02
N LEU A 141 8.26 -3.19 0.19
CA LEU A 141 7.13 -3.77 0.93
C LEU A 141 6.46 -4.90 0.14
N ASN A 142 6.28 -4.71 -1.16
CA ASN A 142 5.65 -5.70 -2.04
C ASN A 142 6.47 -7.00 -2.16
N ALA A 143 7.79 -6.93 -2.03
CA ALA A 143 8.66 -8.11 -2.04
C ALA A 143 8.30 -9.10 -0.91
N ALA A 144 7.94 -8.61 0.27
CA ALA A 144 7.47 -9.47 1.37
C ALA A 144 6.18 -10.22 1.04
N GLY A 145 5.22 -9.55 0.40
CA GLY A 145 3.93 -10.16 0.03
C GLY A 145 4.07 -11.30 -0.98
N ARG A 146 4.94 -11.15 -1.96
CA ARG A 146 5.18 -12.15 -3.02
C ARG A 146 5.78 -13.46 -2.50
N LEU A 147 6.55 -13.40 -1.42
CA LEU A 147 7.20 -14.56 -0.81
C LEU A 147 6.42 -15.12 0.40
N GLY A 148 5.15 -14.77 0.56
CA GLY A 148 4.32 -15.24 1.66
C GLY A 148 4.70 -14.66 3.04
N GLN A 149 5.50 -13.59 3.06
CA GLN A 149 6.04 -12.98 4.28
C GLN A 149 5.44 -11.58 4.56
N ALA A 150 4.21 -11.36 4.16
CA ALA A 150 3.50 -10.10 4.38
C ALA A 150 3.54 -9.62 5.84
N GLY A 151 3.60 -10.56 6.81
CA GLY A 151 3.75 -10.27 8.23
C GLY A 151 4.98 -9.42 8.55
N CYS A 152 6.11 -9.63 7.86
CA CYS A 152 7.32 -8.82 8.05
C CYS A 152 7.10 -7.35 7.66
N GLY A 153 6.33 -7.11 6.59
CA GLY A 153 5.97 -5.75 6.17
C GLY A 153 5.07 -5.05 7.20
N ILE A 154 4.09 -5.77 7.75
CA ILE A 154 3.20 -5.25 8.80
C ILE A 154 4.02 -4.95 10.06
N GLU A 155 4.85 -5.89 10.51
CA GLU A 155 5.70 -5.70 11.69
C GLU A 155 6.64 -4.50 11.52
N LEU A 156 7.27 -4.36 10.36
CA LEU A 156 8.13 -3.22 10.05
C LEU A 156 7.41 -1.88 10.18
N LEU A 157 6.18 -1.78 9.67
CA LEU A 157 5.41 -0.55 9.67
C LEU A 157 4.78 -0.22 11.04
N THR A 158 4.70 -1.20 11.95
CA THR A 158 4.03 -1.04 13.25
C THR A 158 4.97 -1.08 14.44
N THR A 159 6.21 -1.58 14.30
CA THR A 159 7.17 -1.66 15.40
C THR A 159 7.63 -0.28 15.85
N SER A 160 7.80 -0.11 17.17
CA SER A 160 8.48 1.03 17.79
C SER A 160 9.96 0.76 18.09
N ASP A 161 10.42 -0.49 17.92
CA ASP A 161 11.79 -0.91 18.15
C ASP A 161 12.67 -0.58 16.94
N THR A 162 13.70 0.23 17.14
CA THR A 162 14.59 0.68 16.06
C THR A 162 15.53 -0.42 15.54
N GLU A 163 15.96 -1.34 16.41
CA GLU A 163 16.82 -2.46 16.00
C GLU A 163 16.02 -3.48 15.18
N ARG A 164 14.82 -3.79 15.66
CA ARG A 164 13.89 -4.65 14.93
C ARG A 164 13.49 -4.05 13.58
N ALA A 165 13.18 -2.76 13.53
CA ALA A 165 12.90 -2.03 12.30
C ALA A 165 14.08 -2.08 11.32
N THR A 166 15.31 -1.97 11.83
CA THR A 166 16.52 -2.06 11.00
C THR A 166 16.68 -3.45 10.40
N THR A 167 16.51 -4.50 11.19
CA THR A 167 16.60 -5.90 10.74
C THR A 167 15.57 -6.19 9.66
N LEU A 168 14.30 -5.85 9.90
CA LEU A 168 13.21 -6.08 8.96
C LEU A 168 13.38 -5.29 7.66
N ALA A 169 13.77 -4.01 7.76
CA ALA A 169 13.96 -3.17 6.58
C ALA A 169 15.12 -3.66 5.70
N ASN A 170 16.24 -4.09 6.29
CA ASN A 170 17.35 -4.68 5.55
C ASN A 170 16.91 -5.98 4.84
N TYR A 171 16.20 -6.85 5.55
CA TYR A 171 15.66 -8.07 4.98
C TYR A 171 14.76 -7.81 3.76
N LEU A 172 13.80 -6.87 3.87
CA LEU A 172 12.94 -6.51 2.75
C LEU A 172 13.71 -5.86 1.59
N HIS A 173 14.77 -5.12 1.90
CA HIS A 173 15.64 -4.55 0.88
C HIS A 173 16.40 -5.63 0.10
N GLU A 174 16.92 -6.64 0.77
CA GLU A 174 17.57 -7.79 0.15
C GLU A 174 16.62 -8.59 -0.72
N LEU A 175 15.42 -8.89 -0.23
CA LEU A 175 14.37 -9.55 -1.01
C LEU A 175 14.02 -8.79 -2.29
N ASN A 176 13.90 -7.46 -2.21
CA ASN A 176 13.66 -6.64 -3.39
C ASN A 176 14.84 -6.70 -4.38
N GLY A 177 16.07 -6.72 -3.89
CA GLY A 177 17.27 -6.86 -4.72
C GLY A 177 17.33 -8.21 -5.46
N GLN A 178 16.94 -9.30 -4.80
CA GLN A 178 16.81 -10.62 -5.42
C GLN A 178 15.76 -10.58 -6.55
N ARG A 179 14.58 -10.03 -6.27
CA ARG A 179 13.52 -9.86 -7.27
C ARG A 179 13.99 -9.05 -8.50
N GLU A 180 14.67 -7.93 -8.29
CA GLU A 180 15.21 -7.10 -9.38
C GLU A 180 16.24 -7.87 -10.23
N THR A 181 17.03 -8.75 -9.60
CA THR A 181 18.00 -9.59 -10.30
C THR A 181 17.32 -10.66 -11.14
N GLU A 182 16.30 -11.33 -10.60
CA GLU A 182 15.49 -12.31 -11.32
C GLU A 182 14.75 -11.66 -12.50
N GLU A 183 14.09 -10.53 -12.30
CA GLU A 183 13.40 -9.78 -13.36
C GLU A 183 14.36 -9.41 -14.50
N ARG A 184 15.58 -8.94 -14.16
CA ARG A 184 16.60 -8.62 -15.15
C ARG A 184 17.03 -9.85 -15.94
N SER A 185 17.21 -11.00 -15.28
CA SER A 185 17.57 -12.25 -15.93
C SER A 185 16.50 -12.71 -16.91
N ILE A 186 15.23 -12.68 -16.47
CA ILE A 186 14.08 -13.03 -17.32
C ILE A 186 13.98 -12.07 -18.51
N GLN A 187 14.13 -10.78 -18.29
CA GLN A 187 14.09 -9.77 -19.36
C GLN A 187 15.18 -9.99 -20.41
N LEU A 188 16.40 -10.33 -19.97
CA LEU A 188 17.50 -10.62 -20.88
C LEU A 188 17.24 -11.88 -21.70
N ALA A 189 16.74 -12.94 -21.06
CA ALA A 189 16.38 -14.18 -21.75
C ALA A 189 15.26 -13.96 -22.78
N ALA A 190 14.20 -13.28 -22.38
CA ALA A 190 13.08 -12.92 -23.25
C ALA A 190 13.55 -12.05 -24.45
N THR A 191 14.37 -11.03 -24.18
CA THR A 191 14.91 -10.17 -25.23
C THR A 191 15.76 -10.95 -26.25
N LYS A 192 16.54 -11.94 -25.78
CA LYS A 192 17.32 -12.82 -26.64
C LYS A 192 16.40 -13.69 -27.51
N GLN A 193 15.40 -14.31 -26.89
CA GLN A 193 14.42 -15.16 -27.59
C GLN A 193 13.67 -14.37 -28.68
N VAL A 194 13.20 -13.15 -28.37
CA VAL A 194 12.56 -12.27 -29.38
C VAL A 194 13.45 -12.05 -30.59
N LYS A 195 14.73 -11.71 -30.37
CA LYS A 195 15.68 -11.46 -31.46
C LYS A 195 15.97 -12.68 -32.33
N GLU A 196 15.86 -13.89 -31.76
CA GLU A 196 16.17 -15.14 -32.43
C GLU A 196 14.96 -15.77 -33.13
N THR A 197 13.72 -15.52 -32.67
CA THR A 197 12.54 -16.28 -33.09
C THR A 197 11.39 -15.43 -33.61
N CYS A 198 11.39 -14.13 -33.41
CA CYS A 198 10.24 -13.28 -33.73
C CYS A 198 10.54 -12.36 -34.91
N ASP A 199 9.54 -12.22 -35.81
CA ASP A 199 9.52 -11.25 -36.89
C ASP A 199 8.60 -10.09 -36.53
N PRO A 200 9.15 -8.87 -36.21
CA PRO A 200 8.34 -7.73 -35.82
C PRO A 200 7.26 -7.31 -36.84
N ASP A 201 7.47 -7.61 -38.11
CA ASP A 201 6.54 -7.24 -39.16
C ASP A 201 5.43 -8.29 -39.35
N ALA A 202 5.66 -9.54 -38.94
CA ALA A 202 4.71 -10.64 -39.06
C ALA A 202 3.96 -10.97 -37.75
N ASP A 203 4.59 -10.74 -36.59
CA ASP A 203 4.09 -11.15 -35.28
C ASP A 203 3.39 -10.00 -34.57
N PRO A 204 2.05 -9.88 -34.57
CA PRO A 204 1.33 -8.76 -33.94
C PRO A 204 1.36 -8.80 -32.43
N ALA A 205 1.69 -9.94 -31.81
CA ALA A 205 1.84 -10.13 -30.35
C ALA A 205 2.82 -11.25 -30.07
N LEU A 206 3.55 -11.13 -28.94
CA LEU A 206 4.53 -12.10 -28.51
C LEU A 206 4.14 -12.69 -27.16
N VAL A 207 4.19 -14.03 -27.06
CA VAL A 207 4.10 -14.78 -25.80
C VAL A 207 5.36 -15.60 -25.68
N LEU A 208 6.14 -15.34 -24.64
CA LEU A 208 7.41 -15.99 -24.38
C LEU A 208 7.29 -16.85 -23.10
N ALA A 209 7.89 -18.03 -23.10
CA ALA A 209 7.87 -18.97 -21.97
C ALA A 209 9.31 -19.41 -21.64
#